data_26467903a97301f3030b64fb6d7e7d99
#
_entry.id   26467903a97301f3030b64fb6d7e7d99
#
_cell.length_a   1.000
_cell.length_b   1.000
_cell.length_c   1.000
_cell.angle_alpha   90.00
_cell.angle_beta   90.00
_cell.angle_gamma   90.00
#
_symmetry.space_group_name_H-M   'P 1'
#
loop_
_entity.id
_entity.type
_entity.pdbx_description
1 polymer ?
#
loop_
_entity_poly.entity_id
_entity_poly.type
_entity_poly.pdbx_seq_one_letter_code
_entity_poly.pdbx_strand_id
1 'polypeptide(L)'
;MITCASCTLAAVLGGLVLSAACGGATQSPTQPAQPGAAAAQARTFDVVIANGRVVDGTGAPWFRADVGITADRIIAIGNLSGARASTRIDATGQVVAPGFIDLLGQSEFNVLVDSRAASKITQGITTEITGEGVSIAPVDDRMMADRKASYDFFKIAQDWRTLDEYFARLAKSSSTVNVGTFVGSGGLRDYVMGKEDRVATADEVAKMKVLVAEAMVHGALGLSSSLQYVPNRFSTTDELVELAKVAAEHGGIYITHQRSEGNRVFESVDEVLTIAERADIPTEIWHLKTAYKANWGKMTEVLRRIEAARARGLRVSANIYPYDRASNGLDACLPVWVREGGTDAMLKRLQEPDTRARAKRDMDDPNAPFENQWYGSGGAAGVMLSSVLDPALRKYEGMTFEAIGKAMGKDPRDAVIDLVIADKAESSVIISIMRESDVVEAMRTPWVSFDTDSGARAEDGPLSASKSHPRAWGTFTRVLGKYVREDGVLTLEEAVRKMTSQAAIRVGITDRGLVRPGMMADLVVFDPATVADVATFEQPNRYSIGMRHVLVNGKSVVANGAITAERPGRPLRGAGYRDSR
;
A
#
# COMPACT_ATOMS: atom_id res chain seq x y z
N MET A 1 45.88 18.04 43.96
CA MET A 1 46.37 17.12 44.99
C MET A 1 46.01 15.73 44.55
N ILE A 2 47.03 15.00 44.02
CA ILE A 2 47.54 13.74 44.62
C ILE A 2 46.63 12.55 44.26
N THR A 3 46.98 11.47 43.59
CA THR A 3 48.14 10.78 42.95
C THR A 3 47.55 9.49 42.38
N CYS A 4 47.79 9.08 41.22
CA CYS A 4 48.81 8.22 40.61
C CYS A 4 49.12 6.92 41.39
N ALA A 5 48.87 5.75 40.76
CA ALA A 5 49.71 4.56 40.95
C ALA A 5 49.51 3.57 39.81
N SER A 6 50.60 3.41 39.07
CA SER A 6 50.91 2.34 38.12
C SER A 6 51.51 1.12 38.85
N CYS A 7 51.46 -0.09 38.26
CA CYS A 7 52.43 -1.19 38.42
C CYS A 7 52.14 -2.21 37.29
N THR A 8 52.95 -2.29 36.27
CA THR A 8 54.22 -2.97 35.94
C THR A 8 54.22 -4.50 35.97
N LEU A 9 54.38 -5.08 34.82
CA LEU A 9 55.26 -6.14 34.27
C LEU A 9 55.79 -7.24 35.22
N ALA A 10 55.71 -8.48 34.76
CA ALA A 10 56.80 -9.45 34.85
C ALA A 10 56.67 -10.54 33.79
N ALA A 11 57.68 -10.61 32.91
CA ALA A 11 57.98 -11.70 32.00
C ALA A 11 58.93 -12.69 32.69
N VAL A 12 58.79 -13.99 32.44
CA VAL A 12 59.85 -14.99 32.65
C VAL A 12 59.87 -15.97 31.47
N LEU A 13 61.10 -16.04 30.91
CA LEU A 13 61.56 -16.96 29.89
C LEU A 13 61.78 -18.39 30.41
N GLY A 14 61.75 -19.36 29.51
CA GLY A 14 62.73 -20.44 29.55
C GLY A 14 62.17 -21.84 29.30
N GLY A 15 62.70 -22.50 28.28
CA GLY A 15 62.76 -23.96 28.23
C GLY A 15 62.67 -24.59 26.85
N LEU A 16 63.84 -24.91 26.33
CA LEU A 16 64.14 -25.60 25.07
C LEU A 16 63.85 -27.12 25.08
N VAL A 17 63.57 -27.68 23.85
CA VAL A 17 64.06 -28.94 23.24
C VAL A 17 63.18 -30.19 23.42
N LEU A 18 62.70 -30.82 22.40
CA LEU A 18 63.36 -31.78 21.47
C LEU A 18 62.38 -32.28 20.40
N SER A 19 62.89 -32.37 19.19
CA SER A 19 62.31 -32.95 18.01
C SER A 19 62.04 -34.44 18.12
N ALA A 20 60.88 -34.87 17.62
CA ALA A 20 60.70 -36.22 17.05
C ALA A 20 59.76 -36.09 15.86
N ALA A 21 60.33 -36.38 14.69
CA ALA A 21 59.57 -36.46 13.46
C ALA A 21 58.79 -37.76 13.39
N CYS A 22 57.48 -37.65 13.25
CA CYS A 22 56.62 -38.71 12.72
C CYS A 22 55.72 -38.11 11.69
N GLY A 23 55.94 -38.53 10.41
CA GLY A 23 55.10 -38.16 9.28
C GLY A 23 53.67 -38.67 9.45
N GLY A 24 52.76 -37.77 9.68
CA GLY A 24 51.34 -38.00 9.58
C GLY A 24 50.78 -37.04 8.56
N ALA A 25 50.28 -37.55 7.44
CA ALA A 25 49.56 -36.78 6.45
C ALA A 25 48.38 -36.09 7.14
N THR A 26 48.44 -34.75 7.31
CA THR A 26 47.30 -33.92 7.71
C THR A 26 46.29 -33.95 6.58
N GLN A 27 45.25 -34.79 6.73
CA GLN A 27 44.02 -34.60 6.01
C GLN A 27 43.39 -33.30 6.47
N SER A 28 43.30 -32.34 5.55
CA SER A 28 42.46 -31.15 5.73
C SER A 28 41.04 -31.61 6.08
N PRO A 29 40.36 -30.97 7.04
CA PRO A 29 38.98 -31.33 7.33
C PRO A 29 38.15 -31.07 6.07
N THR A 30 37.67 -32.12 5.47
CA THR A 30 36.65 -32.06 4.41
C THR A 30 35.43 -31.39 4.99
N GLN A 31 35.15 -30.19 4.53
CA GLN A 31 33.88 -29.52 4.76
C GLN A 31 32.75 -30.50 4.42
N PRO A 32 31.77 -30.74 5.31
CA PRO A 32 30.67 -31.63 4.96
C PRO A 32 29.98 -31.10 3.75
N ALA A 33 29.93 -31.90 2.68
CA ALA A 33 29.20 -31.60 1.46
C ALA A 33 27.76 -31.25 1.84
N GLN A 34 27.29 -30.05 1.45
CA GLN A 34 25.88 -29.70 1.63
C GLN A 34 25.00 -30.74 0.91
N PRO A 35 24.03 -31.39 1.58
CA PRO A 35 23.25 -32.49 0.99
C PRO A 35 22.24 -32.03 -0.06
N GLY A 36 22.39 -30.86 -0.68
CA GLY A 36 21.37 -30.29 -1.53
C GLY A 36 21.54 -30.44 -3.06
N ALA A 37 22.77 -30.48 -3.57
CA ALA A 37 22.97 -30.32 -5.02
C ALA A 37 22.62 -31.59 -5.83
N ALA A 38 23.00 -32.77 -5.37
CA ALA A 38 22.72 -34.03 -6.11
C ALA A 38 21.24 -34.45 -6.04
N ALA A 39 20.55 -34.14 -4.91
CA ALA A 39 19.13 -34.39 -4.76
C ALA A 39 18.25 -33.46 -5.58
N ALA A 40 18.70 -32.24 -5.87
CA ALA A 40 17.99 -31.26 -6.70
C ALA A 40 17.99 -31.62 -8.19
N GLN A 41 19.02 -32.28 -8.68
CA GLN A 41 19.13 -32.71 -10.09
C GLN A 41 18.17 -33.86 -10.47
N ALA A 42 17.69 -34.66 -9.53
CA ALA A 42 16.71 -35.73 -9.77
C ALA A 42 15.25 -35.25 -9.69
N ARG A 43 15.00 -34.03 -9.24
CA ARG A 43 13.63 -33.48 -9.08
C ARG A 43 13.09 -32.93 -10.39
N THR A 44 11.79 -33.10 -10.60
CA THR A 44 11.02 -32.44 -11.65
C THR A 44 10.30 -31.26 -11.03
N PHE A 45 10.45 -30.10 -11.65
CA PHE A 45 9.78 -28.86 -11.25
C PHE A 45 8.67 -28.51 -12.25
N ASP A 46 7.67 -27.76 -11.81
CA ASP A 46 6.70 -27.17 -12.73
C ASP A 46 7.34 -26.00 -13.49
N VAL A 47 8.08 -25.15 -12.76
CA VAL A 47 8.80 -24.02 -13.34
C VAL A 47 10.23 -23.98 -12.79
N VAL A 48 11.21 -23.72 -13.67
CA VAL A 48 12.56 -23.30 -13.29
C VAL A 48 12.84 -21.93 -13.91
N ILE A 49 13.13 -20.94 -13.06
CA ILE A 49 13.66 -19.65 -13.49
C ILE A 49 15.17 -19.76 -13.43
N ALA A 50 15.84 -19.71 -14.59
CA ALA A 50 17.26 -20.03 -14.73
C ALA A 50 18.11 -18.77 -14.97
N ASN A 51 19.38 -18.83 -14.56
CA ASN A 51 20.42 -17.83 -14.86
C ASN A 51 20.21 -16.42 -14.28
N GLY A 52 19.25 -16.23 -13.36
CA GLY A 52 18.87 -14.92 -12.88
C GLY A 52 19.85 -14.31 -11.86
N ARG A 53 19.83 -12.98 -11.74
CA ARG A 53 20.33 -12.27 -10.57
C ARG A 53 19.25 -12.26 -9.51
N VAL A 54 19.39 -13.10 -8.48
CA VAL A 54 18.40 -13.21 -7.39
C VAL A 54 18.62 -12.09 -6.39
N VAL A 55 17.63 -11.21 -6.25
CA VAL A 55 17.48 -10.23 -5.17
C VAL A 55 16.43 -10.76 -4.24
N ASP A 56 16.86 -11.40 -3.15
CA ASP A 56 16.00 -12.31 -2.37
C ASP A 56 14.97 -11.64 -1.45
N GLY A 57 14.96 -10.31 -1.40
CA GLY A 57 14.06 -9.52 -0.55
C GLY A 57 14.59 -9.24 0.85
N THR A 58 15.78 -9.72 1.22
CA THR A 58 16.38 -9.45 2.54
C THR A 58 17.07 -8.09 2.64
N GLY A 59 17.39 -7.46 1.50
CA GLY A 59 18.27 -6.31 1.42
C GLY A 59 19.75 -6.66 1.29
N ALA A 60 20.11 -7.96 1.33
CA ALA A 60 21.45 -8.44 1.07
C ALA A 60 21.81 -8.32 -0.42
N PRO A 61 23.12 -8.26 -0.78
CA PRO A 61 23.56 -8.23 -2.18
C PRO A 61 22.99 -9.41 -2.99
N TRP A 62 22.66 -9.15 -4.25
CA TRP A 62 22.17 -10.18 -5.18
C TRP A 62 23.21 -11.31 -5.41
N PHE A 63 22.72 -12.48 -5.79
CA PHE A 63 23.54 -13.62 -6.15
C PHE A 63 22.99 -14.34 -7.39
N ARG A 64 23.82 -15.13 -8.09
CA ARG A 64 23.38 -15.93 -9.23
C ARG A 64 22.84 -17.28 -8.75
N ALA A 65 21.61 -17.59 -9.14
CA ALA A 65 21.01 -18.90 -8.92
C ALA A 65 19.82 -19.13 -9.85
N ASP A 66 19.45 -20.41 -9.99
CA ASP A 66 18.18 -20.81 -10.53
C ASP A 66 17.16 -20.96 -9.38
N VAL A 67 15.89 -20.74 -9.67
CA VAL A 67 14.77 -20.90 -8.72
C VAL A 67 13.83 -21.98 -9.24
N GLY A 68 13.67 -23.07 -8.49
CA GLY A 68 12.80 -24.20 -8.81
C GLY A 68 11.48 -24.14 -8.05
N ILE A 69 10.37 -24.24 -8.78
CA ILE A 69 9.00 -24.10 -8.28
C ILE A 69 8.24 -25.39 -8.53
N THR A 70 7.48 -25.85 -7.53
CA THR A 70 6.51 -26.94 -7.65
C THR A 70 5.21 -26.48 -7.01
N ALA A 71 4.12 -26.66 -7.72
CA ALA A 71 2.80 -26.13 -7.38
C ALA A 71 2.87 -24.61 -7.08
N ASP A 72 2.57 -24.20 -5.87
CA ASP A 72 2.54 -22.80 -5.48
C ASP A 72 3.77 -22.37 -4.63
N ARG A 73 4.83 -23.23 -4.53
CA ARG A 73 5.96 -22.96 -3.63
C ARG A 73 7.31 -23.00 -4.32
N ILE A 74 8.22 -22.16 -3.82
CA ILE A 74 9.64 -22.24 -4.10
C ILE A 74 10.19 -23.48 -3.38
N ILE A 75 10.80 -24.42 -4.12
CA ILE A 75 11.29 -25.68 -3.56
C ILE A 75 12.81 -25.73 -3.50
N ALA A 76 13.50 -25.08 -4.45
CA ALA A 76 14.95 -25.12 -4.52
C ALA A 76 15.50 -23.80 -5.07
N ILE A 77 16.70 -23.43 -4.60
CA ILE A 77 17.50 -22.31 -5.11
C ILE A 77 18.92 -22.83 -5.24
N GLY A 78 19.57 -22.58 -6.38
CA GLY A 78 20.94 -23.00 -6.65
C GLY A 78 21.16 -23.34 -8.12
N ASN A 79 22.08 -24.25 -8.43
CA ASN A 79 22.28 -24.71 -9.79
C ASN A 79 21.27 -25.81 -10.15
N LEU A 80 20.30 -25.49 -10.99
CA LEU A 80 19.26 -26.40 -11.49
C LEU A 80 19.38 -26.63 -13.01
N SER A 81 20.58 -26.44 -13.61
CA SER A 81 20.80 -26.59 -15.05
C SER A 81 20.45 -28.00 -15.55
N GLY A 82 20.71 -29.06 -14.75
CA GLY A 82 20.38 -30.45 -15.05
C GLY A 82 18.96 -30.89 -14.62
N ALA A 83 18.19 -30.03 -13.94
CA ALA A 83 16.85 -30.37 -13.46
C ALA A 83 15.83 -30.40 -14.60
N ARG A 84 14.87 -31.32 -14.53
CA ARG A 84 13.70 -31.33 -15.43
C ARG A 84 12.68 -30.28 -14.96
N ALA A 85 12.05 -29.60 -15.92
CA ALA A 85 10.97 -28.65 -15.64
C ALA A 85 9.95 -28.69 -16.79
N SER A 86 8.67 -28.50 -16.45
CA SER A 86 7.61 -28.34 -17.46
C SER A 86 7.77 -27.02 -18.20
N THR A 87 8.19 -25.97 -17.48
CA THR A 87 8.48 -24.64 -18.04
C THR A 87 9.85 -24.17 -17.56
N ARG A 88 10.68 -23.67 -18.46
CA ARG A 88 11.95 -23.03 -18.14
C ARG A 88 11.95 -21.60 -18.61
N ILE A 89 12.13 -20.67 -17.69
CA ILE A 89 12.24 -19.22 -17.94
C ILE A 89 13.71 -18.86 -17.88
N ASP A 90 14.26 -18.35 -18.98
CA ASP A 90 15.63 -17.83 -18.99
C ASP A 90 15.64 -16.37 -18.51
N ALA A 91 16.23 -16.14 -17.34
CA ALA A 91 16.41 -14.84 -16.73
C ALA A 91 17.82 -14.26 -16.90
N THR A 92 18.56 -14.71 -17.95
CA THR A 92 19.89 -14.18 -18.23
C THR A 92 19.86 -12.65 -18.37
N GLY A 93 20.69 -11.97 -17.58
CA GLY A 93 20.74 -10.49 -17.54
C GLY A 93 19.62 -9.83 -16.73
N GLN A 94 18.63 -10.60 -16.28
CA GLN A 94 17.45 -10.09 -15.55
C GLN A 94 17.56 -10.29 -14.04
N VAL A 95 16.74 -9.57 -13.31
CA VAL A 95 16.56 -9.70 -11.86
C VAL A 95 15.41 -10.64 -11.59
N VAL A 96 15.61 -11.56 -10.65
CA VAL A 96 14.57 -12.40 -10.05
C VAL A 96 14.37 -11.95 -8.62
N ALA A 97 13.16 -11.51 -8.26
CA ALA A 97 12.85 -11.01 -6.93
C ALA A 97 11.51 -11.56 -6.44
N PRO A 98 11.18 -11.43 -5.13
CA PRO A 98 9.84 -11.71 -4.65
C PRO A 98 8.82 -10.80 -5.34
N GLY A 99 7.59 -11.27 -5.50
CA GLY A 99 6.47 -10.45 -5.93
C GLY A 99 6.21 -9.28 -4.98
N PHE A 100 5.90 -8.13 -5.51
CA PHE A 100 5.74 -6.91 -4.73
C PHE A 100 4.41 -6.92 -3.98
N ILE A 101 4.40 -6.28 -2.80
CA ILE A 101 3.27 -6.16 -1.90
C ILE A 101 2.89 -4.69 -1.77
N ASP A 102 1.70 -4.37 -2.23
CA ASP A 102 1.10 -3.03 -2.17
C ASP A 102 0.33 -2.87 -0.86
N LEU A 103 0.81 -1.99 0.02
CA LEU A 103 0.21 -1.81 1.36
C LEU A 103 -1.04 -0.92 1.37
N LEU A 104 -1.40 -0.31 0.23
CA LEU A 104 -2.64 0.43 0.03
C LEU A 104 -3.13 0.26 -1.40
N GLY A 105 -3.75 -0.90 -1.68
CA GLY A 105 -4.15 -1.30 -3.02
C GLY A 105 -5.50 -0.78 -3.48
N GLN A 106 -6.42 -0.42 -2.59
CA GLN A 106 -7.78 0.08 -2.88
C GLN A 106 -8.54 -0.70 -3.96
N SER A 107 -8.27 -2.01 -4.11
CA SER A 107 -8.79 -2.84 -5.21
C SER A 107 -9.90 -3.81 -4.79
N GLU A 108 -10.38 -3.77 -3.56
CA GLU A 108 -11.35 -4.73 -3.02
C GLU A 108 -12.63 -4.85 -3.87
N PHE A 109 -13.07 -3.76 -4.48
CA PHE A 109 -14.16 -3.74 -5.44
C PHE A 109 -13.68 -3.98 -6.87
N ASN A 110 -12.56 -3.37 -7.26
CA ASN A 110 -12.08 -3.38 -8.65
C ASN A 110 -11.72 -4.79 -9.15
N VAL A 111 -11.19 -5.67 -8.27
CA VAL A 111 -10.89 -7.06 -8.64
C VAL A 111 -12.14 -7.91 -8.89
N LEU A 112 -13.31 -7.49 -8.41
CA LEU A 112 -14.60 -8.11 -8.75
C LEU A 112 -15.13 -7.62 -10.10
N VAL A 113 -14.78 -6.40 -10.52
CA VAL A 113 -15.14 -5.81 -11.80
C VAL A 113 -14.24 -6.35 -12.91
N ASP A 114 -12.93 -6.36 -12.66
CA ASP A 114 -11.91 -6.89 -13.58
C ASP A 114 -10.85 -7.67 -12.80
N SER A 115 -11.00 -8.97 -12.81
CA SER A 115 -10.14 -9.90 -12.06
C SER A 115 -8.68 -9.91 -12.55
N ARG A 116 -8.36 -9.28 -13.69
CA ARG A 116 -7.00 -9.20 -14.22
C ARG A 116 -6.07 -8.40 -13.33
N ALA A 117 -6.58 -7.40 -12.59
CA ALA A 117 -5.78 -6.44 -11.84
C ALA A 117 -4.58 -5.93 -12.67
N ALA A 118 -4.83 -5.63 -13.95
CA ALA A 118 -3.81 -5.51 -15.00
C ALA A 118 -2.74 -4.46 -14.67
N SER A 119 -3.13 -3.28 -14.19
CA SER A 119 -2.19 -2.22 -13.80
C SER A 119 -1.32 -2.59 -12.59
N LYS A 120 -1.74 -3.58 -11.78
CA LYS A 120 -0.98 -4.06 -10.63
C LYS A 120 0.08 -5.08 -11.06
N ILE A 121 -0.33 -6.13 -11.77
CA ILE A 121 0.60 -7.18 -12.17
C ILE A 121 1.66 -6.68 -13.16
N THR A 122 1.35 -5.68 -13.99
CA THR A 122 2.34 -5.07 -14.90
C THR A 122 3.40 -4.25 -14.16
N GLN A 123 3.16 -3.89 -12.89
CA GLN A 123 4.16 -3.31 -11.98
C GLN A 123 4.92 -4.37 -11.16
N GLY A 124 4.56 -5.67 -11.26
CA GLY A 124 5.12 -6.74 -10.45
C GLY A 124 4.42 -6.94 -9.11
N ILE A 125 3.28 -6.29 -8.87
CA ILE A 125 2.49 -6.46 -7.64
C ILE A 125 1.76 -7.81 -7.72
N THR A 126 1.98 -8.64 -6.71
CA THR A 126 1.37 -9.98 -6.56
C THR A 126 0.39 -10.05 -5.40
N THR A 127 0.46 -9.05 -4.50
CA THR A 127 -0.36 -8.97 -3.30
C THR A 127 -0.77 -7.54 -3.05
N GLU A 128 -2.05 -7.32 -2.78
CA GLU A 128 -2.61 -6.03 -2.40
C GLU A 128 -3.23 -6.11 -1.00
N ILE A 129 -3.00 -5.05 -0.22
CA ILE A 129 -3.62 -4.83 1.07
C ILE A 129 -4.57 -3.64 0.94
N THR A 130 -5.82 -3.83 1.35
CA THR A 130 -6.94 -2.91 1.11
C THR A 130 -7.65 -2.54 2.40
N GLY A 131 -8.74 -1.76 2.33
CA GLY A 131 -9.61 -1.46 3.46
C GLY A 131 -9.26 -0.15 4.17
N GLU A 132 -8.96 0.92 3.42
CA GLU A 132 -8.69 2.24 3.97
C GLU A 132 -9.97 2.86 4.58
N GLY A 133 -9.97 3.03 5.90
CA GLY A 133 -10.98 3.78 6.66
C GLY A 133 -12.43 3.28 6.55
N VAL A 134 -12.92 3.03 5.35
CA VAL A 134 -14.23 2.41 5.09
C VAL A 134 -14.02 1.14 4.28
N SER A 135 -13.89 0.00 4.96
CA SER A 135 -13.66 -1.30 4.33
C SER A 135 -14.88 -1.81 3.54
N ILE A 136 -14.65 -2.86 2.75
CA ILE A 136 -15.67 -3.51 1.91
C ILE A 136 -16.78 -4.17 2.74
N ALA A 137 -16.47 -4.56 3.98
CA ALA A 137 -17.33 -5.15 5.00
C ALA A 137 -16.82 -4.77 6.41
N PRO A 138 -17.68 -4.82 7.47
CA PRO A 138 -19.09 -5.19 7.46
C PRO A 138 -19.98 -4.11 6.82
N VAL A 139 -21.15 -4.51 6.31
CA VAL A 139 -22.14 -3.60 5.72
C VAL A 139 -23.57 -3.99 6.11
N ASP A 140 -24.42 -2.98 6.29
CA ASP A 140 -25.86 -3.12 6.49
C ASP A 140 -26.66 -2.76 5.22
N ASP A 141 -28.00 -2.85 5.27
CA ASP A 141 -28.88 -2.54 4.14
C ASP A 141 -28.76 -1.08 3.68
N ARG A 142 -28.57 -0.15 4.62
CA ARG A 142 -28.40 1.28 4.33
C ARG A 142 -27.09 1.53 3.58
N MET A 143 -25.98 0.98 4.07
CA MET A 143 -24.67 1.10 3.44
C MET A 143 -24.65 0.44 2.06
N MET A 144 -25.36 -0.68 1.87
CA MET A 144 -25.54 -1.32 0.57
C MET A 144 -26.34 -0.44 -0.38
N ALA A 145 -27.39 0.22 0.10
CA ALA A 145 -28.19 1.16 -0.69
C ALA A 145 -27.35 2.38 -1.14
N ASP A 146 -26.51 2.93 -0.26
CA ASP A 146 -25.59 4.04 -0.57
C ASP A 146 -24.62 3.69 -1.71
N ARG A 147 -24.18 2.43 -1.78
CA ARG A 147 -23.23 1.93 -2.79
C ARG A 147 -23.89 1.43 -4.08
N LYS A 148 -25.21 1.27 -4.08
CA LYS A 148 -25.95 0.58 -5.14
C LYS A 148 -25.71 1.13 -6.53
N ALA A 149 -25.61 2.43 -6.71
CA ALA A 149 -25.42 3.06 -8.01
C ALA A 149 -24.11 2.61 -8.68
N SER A 150 -23.00 2.58 -7.93
CA SER A 150 -21.69 2.12 -8.42
C SER A 150 -21.71 0.61 -8.72
N TYR A 151 -22.31 -0.20 -7.85
CA TYR A 151 -22.43 -1.64 -8.04
C TYR A 151 -23.28 -2.00 -9.27
N ASP A 152 -24.40 -1.31 -9.48
CA ASP A 152 -25.26 -1.48 -10.65
C ASP A 152 -24.53 -1.07 -11.95
N PHE A 153 -23.77 0.04 -11.92
CA PHE A 153 -23.00 0.50 -13.06
C PHE A 153 -22.01 -0.56 -13.55
N PHE A 154 -21.29 -1.18 -12.61
CA PHE A 154 -20.32 -2.23 -12.92
C PHE A 154 -20.94 -3.64 -12.99
N LYS A 155 -22.25 -3.78 -12.79
CA LYS A 155 -23.01 -5.04 -12.80
C LYS A 155 -22.49 -6.07 -11.78
N ILE A 156 -22.08 -5.61 -10.62
CA ILE A 156 -21.65 -6.45 -9.50
C ILE A 156 -22.79 -6.59 -8.50
N ALA A 157 -23.21 -7.83 -8.23
CA ALA A 157 -24.14 -8.10 -7.13
C ALA A 157 -23.36 -8.06 -5.81
N GLN A 158 -23.79 -7.23 -4.86
CA GLN A 158 -23.25 -7.24 -3.50
C GLN A 158 -23.97 -8.33 -2.70
N ASP A 159 -23.40 -9.52 -2.65
CA ASP A 159 -23.94 -10.72 -2.01
C ASP A 159 -23.20 -11.08 -0.71
N TRP A 160 -22.58 -10.11 -0.07
CA TRP A 160 -21.89 -10.24 1.22
C TRP A 160 -22.27 -9.10 2.17
N ARG A 161 -22.21 -9.39 3.47
CA ARG A 161 -22.37 -8.43 4.57
C ARG A 161 -21.17 -8.43 5.52
N THR A 162 -20.58 -9.60 5.71
CA THR A 162 -19.43 -9.82 6.58
C THR A 162 -18.14 -9.95 5.76
N LEU A 163 -17.00 -9.85 6.44
CA LEU A 163 -15.71 -10.00 5.79
C LEU A 163 -15.46 -11.44 5.33
N ASP A 164 -15.98 -12.45 6.05
CA ASP A 164 -15.86 -13.85 5.63
C ASP A 164 -16.62 -14.12 4.33
N GLU A 165 -17.84 -13.59 4.21
CA GLU A 165 -18.63 -13.67 2.97
C GLU A 165 -17.94 -12.96 1.80
N TYR A 166 -17.32 -11.79 2.04
CA TYR A 166 -16.53 -11.12 1.01
C TYR A 166 -15.34 -11.98 0.56
N PHE A 167 -14.59 -12.57 1.48
CA PHE A 167 -13.48 -13.46 1.13
C PHE A 167 -13.95 -14.71 0.37
N ALA A 168 -15.11 -15.27 0.73
CA ALA A 168 -15.71 -16.36 -0.02
C ALA A 168 -16.10 -15.92 -1.44
N ARG A 169 -16.66 -14.72 -1.59
CA ARG A 169 -16.96 -14.11 -2.89
C ARG A 169 -15.69 -13.90 -3.72
N LEU A 170 -14.64 -13.36 -3.11
CA LEU A 170 -13.35 -13.11 -3.78
C LEU A 170 -12.71 -14.43 -4.27
N ALA A 171 -12.71 -15.47 -3.42
CA ALA A 171 -12.21 -16.80 -3.80
C ALA A 171 -12.99 -17.40 -4.99
N LYS A 172 -14.31 -17.21 -5.03
CA LYS A 172 -15.17 -17.67 -6.13
C LYS A 172 -14.95 -16.87 -7.43
N SER A 173 -14.69 -15.56 -7.30
CA SER A 173 -14.52 -14.66 -8.47
C SER A 173 -13.16 -14.82 -9.14
N SER A 174 -12.18 -15.43 -8.48
CA SER A 174 -10.81 -15.64 -8.97
C SER A 174 -10.11 -14.31 -9.33
N SER A 175 -9.22 -13.84 -8.49
CA SER A 175 -8.37 -12.66 -8.76
C SER A 175 -7.02 -13.09 -9.31
N THR A 176 -6.34 -12.20 -10.03
CA THR A 176 -4.93 -12.41 -10.41
C THR A 176 -3.99 -12.20 -9.24
N VAL A 177 -4.26 -11.20 -8.37
CA VAL A 177 -3.45 -10.87 -7.19
C VAL A 177 -4.04 -11.45 -5.92
N ASN A 178 -3.19 -11.71 -4.94
CA ASN A 178 -3.65 -12.00 -3.58
C ASN A 178 -4.19 -10.72 -2.94
N VAL A 179 -5.25 -10.83 -2.15
CA VAL A 179 -5.90 -9.67 -1.51
C VAL A 179 -6.08 -9.94 -0.01
N GLY A 180 -5.48 -9.08 0.80
CA GLY A 180 -5.77 -8.95 2.23
C GLY A 180 -6.47 -7.62 2.50
N THR A 181 -7.21 -7.51 3.60
CA THR A 181 -7.91 -6.26 3.93
C THR A 181 -7.91 -5.97 5.43
N PHE A 182 -8.02 -4.70 5.76
CA PHE A 182 -8.30 -4.21 7.11
C PHE A 182 -9.81 -4.05 7.33
N VAL A 183 -10.24 -3.98 8.58
CA VAL A 183 -11.56 -3.46 8.94
C VAL A 183 -11.44 -1.96 9.23
N GLY A 184 -12.25 -1.16 8.55
CA GLY A 184 -12.19 0.31 8.63
C GLY A 184 -13.04 0.88 9.75
N SER A 185 -12.43 1.64 10.68
CA SER A 185 -13.15 2.28 11.79
C SER A 185 -14.23 3.26 11.33
N GLY A 186 -14.04 3.92 10.18
CA GLY A 186 -15.06 4.76 9.58
C GLY A 186 -16.28 3.96 9.10
N GLY A 187 -16.04 2.77 8.53
CA GLY A 187 -17.13 1.84 8.16
C GLY A 187 -17.89 1.31 9.38
N LEU A 188 -17.17 0.99 10.46
CA LEU A 188 -17.79 0.56 11.72
C LEU A 188 -18.64 1.67 12.34
N ARG A 189 -18.13 2.90 12.31
CA ARG A 189 -18.85 4.07 12.79
C ARG A 189 -20.12 4.31 11.95
N ASP A 190 -20.02 4.25 10.62
CA ASP A 190 -21.16 4.36 9.71
C ASP A 190 -22.21 3.26 9.99
N TYR A 191 -21.77 2.03 10.20
CA TYR A 191 -22.64 0.88 10.52
C TYR A 191 -23.44 1.11 11.81
N VAL A 192 -22.80 1.61 12.90
CA VAL A 192 -23.41 1.69 14.23
C VAL A 192 -24.21 2.97 14.43
N MET A 193 -23.76 4.12 13.89
CA MET A 193 -24.32 5.43 14.19
C MET A 193 -24.50 6.35 12.98
N GLY A 194 -24.16 5.89 11.77
CA GLY A 194 -24.25 6.72 10.58
C GLY A 194 -23.14 7.76 10.47
N LYS A 195 -23.40 8.80 9.68
CA LYS A 195 -22.42 9.85 9.33
C LYS A 195 -22.59 11.13 10.16
N GLU A 196 -23.00 10.99 11.42
CA GLU A 196 -23.27 12.11 12.32
C GLU A 196 -21.97 12.69 12.90
N ASP A 197 -21.90 14.05 12.99
CA ASP A 197 -20.80 14.78 13.65
C ASP A 197 -21.06 14.86 15.16
N ARG A 198 -20.77 13.79 15.88
CA ARG A 198 -20.83 13.72 17.34
C ARG A 198 -19.89 12.64 17.88
N VAL A 199 -19.57 12.72 19.14
CA VAL A 199 -18.84 11.68 19.84
C VAL A 199 -19.70 10.43 19.98
N ALA A 200 -19.12 9.24 19.77
CA ALA A 200 -19.80 7.97 20.02
C ALA A 200 -20.04 7.75 21.51
N THR A 201 -21.22 7.23 21.86
CA THR A 201 -21.51 6.82 23.22
C THR A 201 -20.74 5.55 23.61
N ALA A 202 -20.63 5.25 24.89
CA ALA A 202 -19.98 4.03 25.38
C ALA A 202 -20.61 2.75 24.78
N ASP A 203 -21.93 2.72 24.61
CA ASP A 203 -22.64 1.59 24.00
C ASP A 203 -22.34 1.45 22.50
N GLU A 204 -22.20 2.56 21.78
CA GLU A 204 -21.81 2.55 20.36
C GLU A 204 -20.38 2.08 20.20
N VAL A 205 -19.46 2.54 21.05
CA VAL A 205 -18.07 2.03 21.06
C VAL A 205 -18.06 0.53 21.36
N ALA A 206 -18.86 0.06 22.32
CA ALA A 206 -18.96 -1.37 22.63
C ALA A 206 -19.46 -2.19 21.43
N LYS A 207 -20.45 -1.69 20.67
CA LYS A 207 -20.91 -2.33 19.43
C LYS A 207 -19.84 -2.38 18.36
N MET A 208 -19.11 -1.27 18.16
CA MET A 208 -17.99 -1.23 17.20
C MET A 208 -16.89 -2.22 17.60
N LYS A 209 -16.58 -2.38 18.89
CA LYS A 209 -15.60 -3.38 19.38
C LYS A 209 -16.00 -4.82 19.03
N VAL A 210 -17.29 -5.15 19.11
CA VAL A 210 -17.80 -6.47 18.68
C VAL A 210 -17.56 -6.69 17.18
N LEU A 211 -17.85 -5.69 16.36
CA LEU A 211 -17.63 -5.76 14.90
C LEU A 211 -16.14 -5.86 14.54
N VAL A 212 -15.25 -5.19 15.29
CA VAL A 212 -13.79 -5.37 15.13
C VAL A 212 -13.40 -6.81 15.41
N ALA A 213 -13.84 -7.37 16.57
CA ALA A 213 -13.51 -8.75 16.95
C ALA A 213 -14.01 -9.75 15.90
N GLU A 214 -15.24 -9.58 15.40
CA GLU A 214 -15.81 -10.40 14.33
C GLU A 214 -14.98 -10.32 13.05
N ALA A 215 -14.66 -9.11 12.59
CA ALA A 215 -13.84 -8.91 11.40
C ALA A 215 -12.44 -9.54 11.53
N MET A 216 -11.83 -9.44 12.72
CA MET A 216 -10.53 -10.08 12.99
C MET A 216 -10.63 -11.60 12.93
N VAL A 217 -11.69 -12.21 13.49
CA VAL A 217 -11.95 -13.65 13.39
C VAL A 217 -12.21 -14.06 11.94
N HIS A 218 -12.84 -13.22 11.14
CA HIS A 218 -13.03 -13.43 9.70
C HIS A 218 -11.76 -13.22 8.87
N GLY A 219 -10.67 -12.73 9.47
CA GLY A 219 -9.36 -12.63 8.85
C GLY A 219 -8.93 -11.22 8.43
N ALA A 220 -9.48 -10.17 9.00
CA ALA A 220 -8.93 -8.84 8.85
C ALA A 220 -7.46 -8.79 9.35
N LEU A 221 -6.62 -8.00 8.68
CA LEU A 221 -5.21 -7.82 9.05
C LEU A 221 -5.04 -6.89 10.27
N GLY A 222 -6.07 -6.17 10.63
CA GLY A 222 -6.10 -5.21 11.71
C GLY A 222 -7.18 -4.16 11.52
N LEU A 223 -7.05 -3.07 12.26
CA LEU A 223 -7.94 -1.91 12.20
C LEU A 223 -7.34 -0.80 11.33
N SER A 224 -8.14 -0.22 10.45
CA SER A 224 -7.74 0.97 9.70
C SER A 224 -8.56 2.20 10.07
N SER A 225 -8.01 3.38 9.77
CA SER A 225 -8.75 4.63 9.82
C SER A 225 -8.36 5.58 8.70
N SER A 226 -9.26 6.53 8.37
CA SER A 226 -9.05 7.57 7.37
C SER A 226 -9.58 8.89 7.92
N LEU A 227 -8.80 9.50 8.83
CA LEU A 227 -9.25 10.53 9.78
C LEU A 227 -9.50 11.91 9.15
N GLN A 228 -9.26 12.05 7.86
CA GLN A 228 -9.62 13.24 7.08
C GLN A 228 -11.06 13.22 6.57
N TYR A 229 -11.64 12.02 6.45
CA TYR A 229 -12.91 11.80 5.76
C TYR A 229 -14.06 11.47 6.70
N VAL A 230 -15.27 11.91 6.32
CA VAL A 230 -16.52 11.59 7.02
C VAL A 230 -16.88 10.11 6.77
N PRO A 231 -17.30 9.36 7.77
CA PRO A 231 -17.54 9.76 9.17
C PRO A 231 -16.33 9.62 10.10
N ASN A 232 -15.23 9.04 9.63
CA ASN A 232 -14.07 8.70 10.47
C ASN A 232 -13.40 9.94 11.08
N ARG A 233 -13.54 11.11 10.42
CA ARG A 233 -13.08 12.40 10.93
C ARG A 233 -13.64 12.75 12.32
N PHE A 234 -14.84 12.29 12.62
CA PHE A 234 -15.53 12.58 13.88
C PHE A 234 -15.13 11.63 15.02
N SER A 235 -14.32 10.61 14.74
CA SER A 235 -13.79 9.72 15.77
C SER A 235 -12.81 10.45 16.68
N THR A 236 -12.92 10.21 17.98
CA THR A 236 -11.94 10.68 18.97
C THR A 236 -10.75 9.73 19.04
N THR A 237 -9.61 10.23 19.52
CA THR A 237 -8.43 9.39 19.79
C THR A 237 -8.76 8.25 20.76
N ASP A 238 -9.59 8.50 21.79
CA ASP A 238 -10.02 7.49 22.76
C ASP A 238 -10.85 6.38 22.12
N GLU A 239 -11.79 6.74 21.23
CA GLU A 239 -12.56 5.77 20.43
C GLU A 239 -11.60 4.85 19.64
N LEU A 240 -10.65 5.44 18.91
CA LEU A 240 -9.69 4.69 18.11
C LEU A 240 -8.79 3.79 18.97
N VAL A 241 -8.35 4.24 20.14
CA VAL A 241 -7.58 3.43 21.09
C VAL A 241 -8.37 2.21 21.54
N GLU A 242 -9.64 2.38 21.88
CA GLU A 242 -10.50 1.26 22.32
C GLU A 242 -10.74 0.22 21.23
N LEU A 243 -10.91 0.66 19.98
CA LEU A 243 -11.05 -0.26 18.83
C LEU A 243 -9.71 -0.94 18.50
N ALA A 244 -8.60 -0.20 18.55
CA ALA A 244 -7.26 -0.72 18.27
C ALA A 244 -6.82 -1.78 19.29
N LYS A 245 -7.21 -1.66 20.58
CA LYS A 245 -6.97 -2.71 21.59
C LYS A 245 -7.58 -4.05 21.18
N VAL A 246 -8.81 -4.04 20.66
CA VAL A 246 -9.45 -5.28 20.17
C VAL A 246 -8.69 -5.89 19.00
N ALA A 247 -8.23 -5.06 18.04
CA ALA A 247 -7.40 -5.56 16.94
C ALA A 247 -6.07 -6.14 17.44
N ALA A 248 -5.43 -5.50 18.45
CA ALA A 248 -4.20 -5.98 19.07
C ALA A 248 -4.36 -7.34 19.76
N GLU A 249 -5.47 -7.57 20.48
CA GLU A 249 -5.82 -8.84 21.12
C GLU A 249 -5.89 -10.01 20.12
N HIS A 250 -6.20 -9.71 18.85
CA HIS A 250 -6.25 -10.68 17.76
C HIS A 250 -4.97 -10.72 16.90
N GLY A 251 -3.89 -10.05 17.33
CA GLY A 251 -2.61 -10.03 16.64
C GLY A 251 -2.59 -9.15 15.38
N GLY A 252 -3.54 -8.23 15.24
CA GLY A 252 -3.60 -7.27 14.15
C GLY A 252 -2.72 -6.04 14.36
N ILE A 253 -2.71 -5.16 13.36
CA ILE A 253 -2.06 -3.85 13.41
C ILE A 253 -3.09 -2.73 13.31
N TYR A 254 -2.71 -1.51 13.69
CA TYR A 254 -3.43 -0.29 13.36
C TYR A 254 -2.75 0.41 12.17
N ILE A 255 -3.53 0.86 11.20
CA ILE A 255 -3.01 1.60 10.05
C ILE A 255 -3.91 2.78 9.73
N THR A 256 -3.33 3.92 9.32
CA THR A 256 -4.12 5.14 9.21
C THR A 256 -3.68 6.09 8.10
N HIS A 257 -4.68 6.59 7.34
CA HIS A 257 -4.63 7.92 6.76
C HIS A 257 -4.84 8.91 7.89
N GLN A 258 -3.79 9.61 8.27
CA GLN A 258 -3.78 10.46 9.47
C GLN A 258 -4.73 11.65 9.35
N ARG A 259 -5.06 12.28 10.49
CA ARG A 259 -6.08 13.35 10.60
C ARG A 259 -5.73 14.61 9.82
N SER A 260 -4.46 14.96 9.74
CA SER A 260 -3.93 16.07 8.95
C SER A 260 -2.58 15.70 8.37
N GLU A 261 -2.43 15.93 7.09
CA GLU A 261 -1.17 15.78 6.36
C GLU A 261 -0.53 17.14 6.09
N GLY A 262 -1.22 18.23 6.43
CA GLY A 262 -0.86 19.62 6.18
C GLY A 262 -0.50 20.38 7.44
N ASN A 263 -1.27 21.45 7.74
CA ASN A 263 -0.92 22.43 8.77
C ASN A 263 -0.80 21.85 10.18
N ARG A 264 -1.50 20.73 10.47
CA ARG A 264 -1.48 20.05 11.75
C ARG A 264 -0.82 18.66 11.68
N VAL A 265 0.14 18.50 10.77
CA VAL A 265 0.82 17.20 10.56
C VAL A 265 1.53 16.70 11.81
N PHE A 266 2.11 17.57 12.62
CA PHE A 266 2.81 17.16 13.84
C PHE A 266 1.86 16.62 14.90
N GLU A 267 0.74 17.33 15.14
CA GLU A 267 -0.29 16.88 16.07
C GLU A 267 -0.92 15.57 15.59
N SER A 268 -1.08 15.43 14.28
CA SER A 268 -1.61 14.22 13.67
C SER A 268 -0.68 13.02 13.86
N VAL A 269 0.63 13.21 13.68
CA VAL A 269 1.64 12.19 13.97
C VAL A 269 1.63 11.84 15.46
N ASP A 270 1.57 12.84 16.36
CA ASP A 270 1.51 12.62 17.81
C ASP A 270 0.23 11.85 18.21
N GLU A 271 -0.91 12.07 17.55
CA GLU A 271 -2.14 11.27 17.71
C GLU A 271 -1.90 9.80 17.36
N VAL A 272 -1.25 9.53 16.20
CA VAL A 272 -0.93 8.16 15.76
C VAL A 272 -0.01 7.47 16.77
N LEU A 273 1.02 8.17 17.26
CA LEU A 273 1.94 7.65 18.29
C LEU A 273 1.21 7.37 19.61
N THR A 274 0.25 8.21 19.99
CA THR A 274 -0.61 8.03 21.17
C THR A 274 -1.47 6.76 21.05
N ILE A 275 -2.06 6.52 19.88
CA ILE A 275 -2.85 5.31 19.62
C ILE A 275 -1.95 4.08 19.71
N ALA A 276 -0.78 4.12 19.05
CA ALA A 276 0.20 3.02 19.08
C ALA A 276 0.61 2.65 20.50
N GLU A 277 0.91 3.65 21.33
CA GLU A 277 1.35 3.47 22.72
C GLU A 277 0.23 2.97 23.63
N ARG A 278 -0.95 3.62 23.58
CA ARG A 278 -2.07 3.31 24.49
C ARG A 278 -2.78 2.00 24.16
N ALA A 279 -2.75 1.56 22.91
CA ALA A 279 -3.31 0.28 22.48
C ALA A 279 -2.27 -0.84 22.43
N ASP A 280 -0.98 -0.54 22.66
CA ASP A 280 0.17 -1.47 22.49
C ASP A 280 0.12 -2.24 21.17
N ILE A 281 -0.14 -1.53 20.07
CA ILE A 281 -0.38 -2.11 18.76
C ILE A 281 0.69 -1.68 17.74
N PRO A 282 1.20 -2.58 16.87
CA PRO A 282 2.01 -2.16 15.73
C PRO A 282 1.20 -1.19 14.86
N THR A 283 1.81 -0.08 14.48
CA THR A 283 1.09 0.99 13.78
C THR A 283 1.81 1.40 12.51
N GLU A 284 1.06 1.63 11.43
CA GLU A 284 1.55 2.11 10.13
C GLU A 284 0.85 3.43 9.77
N ILE A 285 1.60 4.40 9.24
CA ILE A 285 1.02 5.60 8.62
C ILE A 285 1.00 5.37 7.11
N TRP A 286 -0.19 5.39 6.50
CA TRP A 286 -0.34 5.31 5.06
C TRP A 286 0.18 6.56 4.37
N HIS A 287 0.75 6.40 3.19
CA HIS A 287 1.16 7.44 2.23
C HIS A 287 1.68 8.72 2.90
N LEU A 288 2.67 8.56 3.81
CA LEU A 288 3.24 9.64 4.63
C LEU A 288 3.62 10.85 3.77
N LYS A 289 3.07 12.01 4.10
CA LYS A 289 3.37 13.26 3.39
C LYS A 289 3.31 14.48 4.30
N THR A 290 3.95 15.55 3.88
CA THR A 290 3.80 16.90 4.41
C THR A 290 3.17 17.76 3.32
N ALA A 291 1.82 17.75 3.34
CA ALA A 291 1.02 18.35 2.29
C ALA A 291 1.02 19.87 2.38
N TYR A 292 0.89 20.49 1.20
CA TYR A 292 0.80 21.93 0.97
C TYR A 292 2.11 22.69 1.13
N LYS A 293 2.30 23.69 0.31
CA LYS A 293 3.53 24.47 0.21
C LYS A 293 4.04 25.03 1.55
N ALA A 294 3.14 25.42 2.45
CA ALA A 294 3.48 25.92 3.78
C ALA A 294 4.14 24.88 4.70
N ASN A 295 4.03 23.60 4.34
CA ASN A 295 4.54 22.48 5.13
C ASN A 295 5.73 21.75 4.47
N TRP A 296 6.13 22.16 3.29
CA TRP A 296 7.27 21.57 2.59
C TRP A 296 8.55 21.73 3.42
N GLY A 297 9.33 20.64 3.56
CA GLY A 297 10.52 20.54 4.41
C GLY A 297 10.25 20.11 5.85
N LYS A 298 8.99 19.94 6.26
CA LYS A 298 8.65 19.41 7.59
C LYS A 298 8.86 17.90 7.70
N MET A 299 9.13 17.18 6.60
CA MET A 299 9.34 15.73 6.59
C MET A 299 10.44 15.31 7.57
N THR A 300 11.55 16.03 7.62
CA THR A 300 12.65 15.77 8.58
C THR A 300 12.16 15.70 10.02
N GLU A 301 11.30 16.63 10.44
CA GLU A 301 10.77 16.64 11.81
C GLU A 301 9.72 15.53 12.03
N VAL A 302 8.90 15.22 11.03
CA VAL A 302 7.95 14.09 11.06
C VAL A 302 8.72 12.78 11.28
N LEU A 303 9.74 12.52 10.48
CA LEU A 303 10.56 11.31 10.59
C LEU A 303 11.27 11.25 11.94
N ARG A 304 11.82 12.36 12.42
CA ARG A 304 12.48 12.43 13.74
C ARG A 304 11.53 12.09 14.89
N ARG A 305 10.27 12.53 14.85
CA ARG A 305 9.24 12.19 15.86
C ARG A 305 8.96 10.69 15.88
N ILE A 306 8.77 10.11 14.70
CA ILE A 306 8.53 8.67 14.57
C ILE A 306 9.75 7.88 15.03
N GLU A 307 10.97 8.27 14.65
CA GLU A 307 12.20 7.61 15.09
C GLU A 307 12.40 7.69 16.61
N ALA A 308 12.08 8.83 17.23
CA ALA A 308 12.11 8.97 18.68
C ALA A 308 11.12 8.02 19.39
N ALA A 309 9.93 7.82 18.80
CA ALA A 309 8.96 6.85 19.32
C ALA A 309 9.46 5.41 19.13
N ARG A 310 10.03 5.08 17.98
CA ARG A 310 10.67 3.78 17.71
C ARG A 310 11.81 3.48 18.67
N ALA A 311 12.64 4.48 18.98
CA ALA A 311 13.73 4.34 19.96
C ALA A 311 13.21 4.06 21.39
N ARG A 312 11.98 4.45 21.72
CA ARG A 312 11.29 4.07 22.96
C ARG A 312 10.63 2.69 22.92
N GLY A 313 10.69 1.99 21.78
CA GLY A 313 10.14 0.65 21.59
C GLY A 313 8.79 0.58 20.88
N LEU A 314 8.21 1.70 20.45
CA LEU A 314 6.97 1.67 19.65
C LEU A 314 7.21 1.06 18.26
N ARG A 315 6.31 0.19 17.84
CA ARG A 315 6.39 -0.52 16.56
C ARG A 315 5.69 0.28 15.46
N VAL A 316 6.22 1.48 15.15
CA VAL A 316 5.63 2.40 14.17
C VAL A 316 6.45 2.42 12.88
N SER A 317 5.79 2.47 11.73
CA SER A 317 6.37 2.64 10.40
C SER A 317 5.41 3.42 9.48
N ALA A 318 5.79 3.59 8.23
CA ALA A 318 4.97 4.27 7.23
C ALA A 318 5.23 3.69 5.84
N ASN A 319 4.37 4.03 4.89
CA ASN A 319 4.61 3.83 3.47
C ASN A 319 4.42 5.14 2.70
N ILE A 320 4.77 5.15 1.42
CA ILE A 320 4.69 6.32 0.56
C ILE A 320 4.57 5.89 -0.91
N TYR A 321 3.84 6.66 -1.71
CA TYR A 321 3.91 6.56 -3.16
C TYR A 321 4.88 7.59 -3.76
N PRO A 322 5.59 7.27 -4.86
CA PRO A 322 6.70 8.06 -5.39
C PRO A 322 6.24 9.17 -6.36
N TYR A 323 5.30 10.02 -5.96
CA TYR A 323 4.78 11.14 -6.75
C TYR A 323 4.59 12.38 -5.88
N ASP A 324 4.64 13.55 -6.51
CA ASP A 324 4.50 14.87 -5.87
C ASP A 324 3.06 15.39 -5.84
N ARG A 325 2.10 14.63 -6.37
CA ARG A 325 0.67 14.94 -6.38
C ARG A 325 -0.11 13.83 -5.70
N ALA A 326 -1.27 14.20 -5.16
CA ALA A 326 -2.24 13.28 -4.59
C ALA A 326 -3.50 13.19 -5.46
N SER A 327 -4.39 12.27 -5.14
CA SER A 327 -5.71 12.14 -5.76
C SER A 327 -6.76 11.88 -4.70
N ASN A 328 -7.90 12.56 -4.84
CA ASN A 328 -9.05 12.46 -3.95
C ASN A 328 -10.36 12.60 -4.72
N GLY A 329 -11.48 12.39 -4.03
CA GLY A 329 -12.78 12.83 -4.50
C GLY A 329 -12.81 14.36 -4.66
N LEU A 330 -13.52 14.85 -5.67
CA LEU A 330 -13.68 16.30 -5.90
C LEU A 330 -14.36 17.00 -4.71
N ASP A 331 -15.27 16.30 -4.04
CA ASP A 331 -15.96 16.79 -2.84
C ASP A 331 -15.02 17.09 -1.67
N ALA A 332 -13.82 16.49 -1.65
CA ALA A 332 -12.79 16.79 -0.65
C ALA A 332 -12.22 18.21 -0.76
N CYS A 333 -12.42 18.88 -1.90
CA CYS A 333 -12.12 20.31 -2.07
C CYS A 333 -13.14 21.23 -1.39
N LEU A 334 -14.30 20.70 -0.95
CA LEU A 334 -15.34 21.46 -0.28
C LEU A 334 -15.13 21.48 1.25
N PRO A 335 -15.63 22.53 1.94
CA PRO A 335 -15.61 22.58 3.40
C PRO A 335 -16.30 21.36 4.03
N VAL A 336 -15.76 20.84 5.15
CA VAL A 336 -16.24 19.62 5.81
C VAL A 336 -17.72 19.70 6.19
N TRP A 337 -18.18 20.86 6.70
CA TRP A 337 -19.58 21.05 7.09
C TRP A 337 -20.57 20.88 5.92
N VAL A 338 -20.12 21.09 4.68
CA VAL A 338 -20.94 20.82 3.49
C VAL A 338 -21.25 19.34 3.35
N ARG A 339 -20.31 18.46 3.75
CA ARG A 339 -20.36 17.01 3.59
C ARG A 339 -21.03 16.24 4.77
N GLU A 340 -21.40 16.97 5.84
CA GLU A 340 -22.09 16.38 6.98
C GLU A 340 -23.44 15.77 6.56
N GLY A 341 -23.77 14.60 7.09
CA GLY A 341 -25.00 13.85 6.77
C GLY A 341 -24.93 13.04 5.46
N GLY A 342 -23.75 12.98 4.82
CA GLY A 342 -23.52 12.15 3.63
C GLY A 342 -23.86 12.83 2.30
N THR A 343 -23.74 12.06 1.22
CA THR A 343 -23.78 12.56 -0.16
C THR A 343 -25.11 13.25 -0.50
N ASP A 344 -26.27 12.65 -0.20
CA ASP A 344 -27.56 13.24 -0.52
C ASP A 344 -27.80 14.57 0.20
N ALA A 345 -27.43 14.63 1.50
CA ALA A 345 -27.53 15.85 2.28
C ALA A 345 -26.61 16.96 1.72
N MET A 346 -25.39 16.59 1.33
CA MET A 346 -24.43 17.48 0.67
C MET A 346 -24.98 18.03 -0.64
N LEU A 347 -25.45 17.16 -1.54
CA LEU A 347 -25.98 17.55 -2.86
C LEU A 347 -27.18 18.49 -2.73
N LYS A 348 -28.08 18.23 -1.77
CA LYS A 348 -29.20 19.12 -1.47
C LYS A 348 -28.74 20.49 -0.95
N ARG A 349 -27.81 20.49 -0.01
CA ARG A 349 -27.25 21.71 0.61
C ARG A 349 -26.51 22.60 -0.41
N LEU A 350 -25.80 22.00 -1.36
CA LEU A 350 -25.09 22.72 -2.42
C LEU A 350 -26.00 23.38 -3.44
N GLN A 351 -27.31 23.11 -3.45
CA GLN A 351 -28.27 23.81 -4.33
C GLN A 351 -28.68 25.16 -3.74
N GLU A 352 -28.47 25.38 -2.44
CA GLU A 352 -28.85 26.61 -1.75
C GLU A 352 -27.84 27.73 -2.03
N PRO A 353 -28.27 28.94 -2.52
CA PRO A 353 -27.37 30.03 -2.86
C PRO A 353 -26.46 30.51 -1.72
N ASP A 354 -27.01 30.60 -0.50
CA ASP A 354 -26.26 31.06 0.69
C ASP A 354 -25.19 30.02 1.09
N THR A 355 -25.50 28.74 0.96
CA THR A 355 -24.55 27.64 1.18
C THR A 355 -23.41 27.71 0.18
N ARG A 356 -23.70 27.90 -1.10
CA ARG A 356 -22.66 28.06 -2.14
C ARG A 356 -21.76 29.25 -1.85
N ALA A 357 -22.34 30.41 -1.52
CA ALA A 357 -21.60 31.60 -1.20
C ALA A 357 -20.68 31.43 0.01
N ARG A 358 -21.15 30.75 1.06
CA ARG A 358 -20.35 30.40 2.23
C ARG A 358 -19.25 29.40 1.87
N ALA A 359 -19.58 28.33 1.17
CA ALA A 359 -18.61 27.32 0.78
C ALA A 359 -17.44 27.92 -0.02
N LYS A 360 -17.72 28.81 -0.98
CA LYS A 360 -16.69 29.49 -1.76
C LYS A 360 -15.79 30.39 -0.91
N ARG A 361 -16.32 31.08 0.11
CA ARG A 361 -15.47 31.83 1.05
C ARG A 361 -14.57 30.93 1.86
N ASP A 362 -15.11 29.84 2.39
CA ASP A 362 -14.39 28.90 3.25
C ASP A 362 -13.33 28.13 2.45
N MET A 363 -13.55 27.87 1.15
CA MET A 363 -12.54 27.28 0.25
C MET A 363 -11.30 28.16 0.12
N ASP A 364 -11.44 29.47 0.13
CA ASP A 364 -10.32 30.43 0.01
C ASP A 364 -9.71 30.84 1.36
N ASP A 365 -10.22 30.32 2.48
CA ASP A 365 -9.71 30.66 3.81
C ASP A 365 -8.40 29.90 4.12
N PRO A 366 -7.26 30.61 4.26
CA PRO A 366 -5.98 29.99 4.63
C PRO A 366 -5.98 29.42 6.06
N ASN A 367 -6.90 29.88 6.92
CA ASN A 367 -7.01 29.49 8.32
C ASN A 367 -8.21 28.58 8.58
N ALA A 368 -8.76 27.96 7.52
CA ALA A 368 -9.90 27.06 7.64
C ALA A 368 -9.65 26.00 8.73
N PRO A 369 -10.64 25.71 9.59
CA PRO A 369 -10.48 24.73 10.68
C PRO A 369 -10.55 23.26 10.19
N PHE A 370 -10.30 23.06 8.91
CA PHE A 370 -10.30 21.75 8.25
C PHE A 370 -9.12 21.68 7.27
N GLU A 371 -8.82 20.47 6.79
CA GLU A 371 -7.83 20.25 5.72
C GLU A 371 -8.35 20.85 4.42
N ASN A 372 -7.92 22.08 4.11
CA ASN A 372 -8.40 22.82 2.96
C ASN A 372 -7.59 22.46 1.70
N GLN A 373 -8.00 21.40 1.03
CA GLN A 373 -7.31 20.89 -0.15
C GLN A 373 -7.35 21.87 -1.34
N TRP A 374 -8.43 22.62 -1.48
CA TRP A 374 -8.52 23.66 -2.51
C TRP A 374 -7.45 24.74 -2.31
N TYR A 375 -7.46 25.37 -1.14
CA TYR A 375 -6.50 26.44 -0.85
C TYR A 375 -5.06 25.92 -0.86
N GLY A 376 -4.82 24.80 -0.18
CA GLY A 376 -3.49 24.21 0.00
C GLY A 376 -2.83 23.73 -1.29
N SER A 377 -3.62 23.35 -2.30
CA SER A 377 -3.10 22.97 -3.62
C SER A 377 -2.82 24.17 -4.53
N GLY A 378 -3.14 25.40 -4.10
CA GLY A 378 -3.01 26.61 -4.92
C GLY A 378 -4.27 26.97 -5.69
N GLY A 379 -5.44 26.53 -5.22
CA GLY A 379 -6.75 26.84 -5.80
C GLY A 379 -6.96 26.20 -7.18
N ALA A 380 -7.63 26.94 -8.04
CA ALA A 380 -8.08 26.47 -9.34
C ALA A 380 -6.97 25.91 -10.25
N ALA A 381 -5.76 26.44 -10.17
CA ALA A 381 -4.62 26.00 -10.97
C ALA A 381 -3.99 24.71 -10.45
N GLY A 382 -4.09 24.45 -9.13
CA GLY A 382 -3.50 23.26 -8.49
C GLY A 382 -4.41 22.04 -8.40
N VAL A 383 -5.69 22.18 -8.79
CA VAL A 383 -6.68 21.08 -8.80
C VAL A 383 -7.03 20.74 -10.24
N MET A 384 -6.81 19.49 -10.64
CA MET A 384 -7.09 18.96 -11.98
C MET A 384 -8.15 17.86 -11.88
N LEU A 385 -9.21 17.92 -12.68
CA LEU A 385 -10.22 16.87 -12.79
C LEU A 385 -9.58 15.62 -13.41
N SER A 386 -9.62 14.49 -12.73
CA SER A 386 -9.02 13.25 -13.21
C SER A 386 -10.05 12.29 -13.79
N SER A 387 -11.15 12.07 -13.09
CA SER A 387 -12.18 11.15 -13.56
C SER A 387 -13.58 11.59 -13.20
N VAL A 388 -14.54 11.20 -14.02
CA VAL A 388 -15.98 11.39 -13.80
C VAL A 388 -16.72 10.11 -14.12
N LEU A 389 -17.86 9.90 -13.47
CA LEU A 389 -18.77 8.80 -13.80
C LEU A 389 -19.65 9.15 -14.99
N ASP A 390 -20.20 10.39 -15.04
CA ASP A 390 -21.04 10.85 -16.15
C ASP A 390 -20.22 11.08 -17.44
N PRO A 391 -20.50 10.33 -18.52
CA PRO A 391 -19.80 10.49 -19.80
C PRO A 391 -19.87 11.91 -20.40
N ALA A 392 -20.92 12.68 -20.10
CA ALA A 392 -21.07 14.05 -20.60
C ALA A 392 -20.01 15.03 -20.02
N LEU A 393 -19.45 14.69 -18.87
CA LEU A 393 -18.45 15.49 -18.17
C LEU A 393 -17.01 15.14 -18.56
N ARG A 394 -16.76 14.03 -19.25
CA ARG A 394 -15.41 13.55 -19.63
C ARG A 394 -14.58 14.55 -20.42
N LYS A 395 -15.25 15.46 -21.14
CA LYS A 395 -14.57 16.55 -21.87
C LYS A 395 -13.72 17.46 -20.98
N TYR A 396 -13.93 17.43 -19.66
CA TYR A 396 -13.17 18.21 -18.68
C TYR A 396 -12.03 17.41 -18.04
N GLU A 397 -11.95 16.09 -18.22
CA GLU A 397 -10.89 15.26 -17.66
C GLU A 397 -9.50 15.68 -18.16
N GLY A 398 -8.57 15.85 -17.23
CA GLY A 398 -7.21 16.34 -17.49
C GLY A 398 -7.11 17.88 -17.53
N MET A 399 -8.21 18.60 -17.30
CA MET A 399 -8.19 20.06 -17.19
C MET A 399 -8.10 20.51 -15.74
N THR A 400 -7.36 21.61 -15.49
CA THR A 400 -7.40 22.31 -14.20
C THR A 400 -8.74 23.02 -14.02
N PHE A 401 -9.16 23.27 -12.77
CA PHE A 401 -10.39 24.00 -12.52
C PHE A 401 -10.33 25.46 -13.00
N GLU A 402 -9.13 26.03 -13.14
CA GLU A 402 -8.96 27.30 -13.85
C GLU A 402 -9.41 27.23 -15.31
N ALA A 403 -8.98 26.17 -16.03
CA ALA A 403 -9.38 25.95 -17.41
C ALA A 403 -10.86 25.55 -17.54
N ILE A 404 -11.38 24.74 -16.61
CA ILE A 404 -12.81 24.34 -16.57
C ILE A 404 -13.69 25.57 -16.32
N GLY A 405 -13.36 26.41 -15.34
CA GLY A 405 -14.11 27.65 -15.05
C GLY A 405 -14.17 28.56 -16.28
N LYS A 406 -13.04 28.74 -16.98
CA LYS A 406 -12.99 29.47 -18.23
C LYS A 406 -13.88 28.84 -19.33
N ALA A 407 -13.81 27.52 -19.50
CA ALA A 407 -14.62 26.79 -20.49
C ALA A 407 -16.13 26.86 -20.18
N MET A 408 -16.52 26.91 -18.92
CA MET A 408 -17.90 27.02 -18.46
C MET A 408 -18.38 28.49 -18.38
N GLY A 409 -17.48 29.49 -18.49
CA GLY A 409 -17.80 30.90 -18.28
C GLY A 409 -18.20 31.21 -16.83
N LYS A 410 -17.62 30.52 -15.84
CA LYS A 410 -17.99 30.60 -14.42
C LYS A 410 -16.78 30.76 -13.52
N ASP A 411 -17.02 31.20 -12.28
CA ASP A 411 -16.04 31.09 -11.19
C ASP A 411 -15.59 29.64 -11.04
N PRO A 412 -14.28 29.34 -10.96
CA PRO A 412 -13.77 27.96 -10.81
C PRO A 412 -14.36 27.23 -9.60
N ARG A 413 -14.69 27.91 -8.51
CA ARG A 413 -15.32 27.31 -7.31
C ARG A 413 -16.78 26.92 -7.58
N ASP A 414 -17.50 27.71 -8.41
CA ASP A 414 -18.83 27.33 -8.87
C ASP A 414 -18.74 26.11 -9.80
N ALA A 415 -17.69 26.02 -10.64
CA ALA A 415 -17.46 24.84 -11.47
C ALA A 415 -17.20 23.57 -10.61
N VAL A 416 -16.46 23.67 -9.49
CA VAL A 416 -16.31 22.58 -8.52
C VAL A 416 -17.66 22.11 -8.00
N ILE A 417 -18.47 23.05 -7.50
CA ILE A 417 -19.78 22.74 -6.92
C ILE A 417 -20.72 22.13 -7.97
N ASP A 418 -20.76 22.69 -9.17
CA ASP A 418 -21.62 22.22 -10.25
C ASP A 418 -21.23 20.80 -10.70
N LEU A 419 -19.92 20.49 -10.78
CA LEU A 419 -19.45 19.16 -11.13
C LEU A 419 -19.73 18.14 -10.02
N VAL A 420 -19.55 18.51 -8.74
CA VAL A 420 -19.94 17.64 -7.61
C VAL A 420 -21.43 17.28 -7.68
N ILE A 421 -22.29 18.26 -7.98
CA ILE A 421 -23.74 18.02 -8.12
C ILE A 421 -24.04 17.16 -9.34
N ALA A 422 -23.49 17.49 -10.50
CA ALA A 422 -23.80 16.82 -11.77
C ALA A 422 -23.34 15.35 -11.75
N ASP A 423 -22.18 15.07 -11.19
CA ASP A 423 -21.60 13.71 -11.12
C ASP A 423 -21.91 13.00 -9.79
N LYS A 424 -22.80 13.55 -8.97
CA LYS A 424 -23.24 12.98 -7.69
C LYS A 424 -22.09 12.65 -6.73
N ALA A 425 -21.06 13.51 -6.71
CA ALA A 425 -19.84 13.36 -5.93
C ALA A 425 -18.96 12.14 -6.32
N GLU A 426 -19.15 11.56 -7.50
CA GLU A 426 -18.33 10.45 -8.01
C GLU A 426 -17.04 10.91 -8.72
N SER A 427 -16.88 12.21 -8.92
CA SER A 427 -15.70 12.80 -9.59
C SER A 427 -14.46 12.72 -8.72
N SER A 428 -13.31 12.45 -9.34
CA SER A 428 -12.00 12.48 -8.69
C SER A 428 -11.09 13.59 -9.25
N VAL A 429 -10.14 14.03 -8.44
CA VAL A 429 -9.17 15.06 -8.79
C VAL A 429 -7.74 14.63 -8.48
N ILE A 430 -6.79 15.23 -9.19
CA ILE A 430 -5.35 15.22 -8.88
C ILE A 430 -5.00 16.59 -8.33
N ILE A 431 -4.33 16.63 -7.18
CA ILE A 431 -3.99 17.85 -6.45
C ILE A 431 -2.49 17.97 -6.23
N SER A 432 -1.92 19.15 -6.49
CA SER A 432 -0.48 19.45 -6.36
C SER A 432 -0.17 19.86 -4.93
N ILE A 433 0.21 18.91 -4.08
CA ILE A 433 0.34 19.16 -2.64
C ILE A 433 1.66 18.74 -2.01
N MET A 434 2.51 17.98 -2.73
CA MET A 434 3.77 17.47 -2.18
C MET A 434 4.99 18.08 -2.88
N ARG A 435 6.15 17.91 -2.27
CA ARG A 435 7.44 18.29 -2.82
C ARG A 435 8.32 17.05 -2.99
N GLU A 436 8.91 16.89 -4.16
CA GLU A 436 9.77 15.75 -4.52
C GLU A 436 10.87 15.47 -3.48
N SER A 437 11.51 16.52 -2.92
CA SER A 437 12.56 16.33 -1.92
C SER A 437 12.06 15.70 -0.62
N ASP A 438 10.82 15.97 -0.20
CA ASP A 438 10.20 15.37 0.99
C ASP A 438 9.84 13.91 0.71
N VAL A 439 9.40 13.60 -0.51
CA VAL A 439 9.16 12.22 -0.97
C VAL A 439 10.46 11.42 -0.96
N VAL A 440 11.56 11.98 -1.49
CA VAL A 440 12.89 11.35 -1.49
C VAL A 440 13.42 11.13 -0.09
N GLU A 441 13.23 12.09 0.83
CA GLU A 441 13.64 11.97 2.23
C GLU A 441 12.92 10.80 2.93
N ALA A 442 11.60 10.72 2.75
CA ALA A 442 10.82 9.60 3.27
C ALA A 442 11.26 8.26 2.67
N MET A 443 11.47 8.18 1.35
CA MET A 443 11.93 6.96 0.68
C MET A 443 13.28 6.45 1.18
N ARG A 444 14.22 7.34 1.54
CA ARG A 444 15.53 6.98 2.10
C ARG A 444 15.45 6.39 3.50
N THR A 445 14.37 6.66 4.22
CA THR A 445 14.18 6.18 5.60
C THR A 445 13.97 4.67 5.62
N PRO A 446 14.77 3.88 6.35
CA PRO A 446 14.81 2.41 6.23
C PRO A 446 13.47 1.70 6.54
N TRP A 447 12.63 2.29 7.40
CA TRP A 447 11.36 1.72 7.85
C TRP A 447 10.14 2.22 7.04
N VAL A 448 10.35 3.07 6.04
CA VAL A 448 9.29 3.50 5.11
C VAL A 448 9.25 2.53 3.93
N SER A 449 8.09 1.95 3.64
CA SER A 449 7.82 1.07 2.51
C SER A 449 7.05 1.81 1.39
N PHE A 450 6.46 1.07 0.45
CA PHE A 450 5.74 1.64 -0.69
C PHE A 450 4.31 1.16 -0.77
N ASP A 451 3.45 2.02 -1.34
CA ASP A 451 2.07 1.74 -1.69
C ASP A 451 1.70 2.41 -3.02
N THR A 452 0.57 2.03 -3.61
CA THR A 452 0.06 2.72 -4.80
C THR A 452 -1.00 3.77 -4.47
N ASP A 453 -1.62 3.68 -3.29
CA ASP A 453 -2.77 4.49 -2.90
C ASP A 453 -3.81 4.58 -4.04
N SER A 454 -4.08 3.44 -4.67
CA SER A 454 -4.95 3.37 -5.85
C SER A 454 -5.47 1.97 -6.12
N GLY A 455 -6.70 1.87 -6.62
CA GLY A 455 -7.28 0.62 -7.10
C GLY A 455 -6.72 0.15 -8.44
N ALA A 456 -6.86 -1.15 -8.71
CA ALA A 456 -6.48 -1.76 -9.98
C ALA A 456 -7.23 -1.14 -11.16
N ARG A 457 -6.53 -0.99 -12.30
CA ARG A 457 -7.02 -0.43 -13.55
C ARG A 457 -6.64 -1.32 -14.73
N ALA A 458 -7.22 -1.04 -15.90
CA ALA A 458 -6.85 -1.67 -17.16
C ALA A 458 -6.93 -0.66 -18.31
N GLU A 459 -6.12 -0.85 -19.36
CA GLU A 459 -6.17 0.00 -20.56
C GLU A 459 -7.45 -0.24 -21.40
N ASP A 460 -8.13 -1.35 -21.15
CA ASP A 460 -9.37 -1.78 -21.80
C ASP A 460 -10.43 -2.23 -20.78
N GLY A 461 -11.65 -2.43 -21.23
CA GLY A 461 -12.76 -2.92 -20.40
C GLY A 461 -13.33 -1.87 -19.45
N PRO A 462 -14.11 -2.30 -18.44
CA PRO A 462 -14.91 -1.36 -17.64
C PRO A 462 -14.07 -0.40 -16.77
N LEU A 463 -12.83 -0.77 -16.43
CA LEU A 463 -11.94 0.08 -15.61
C LEU A 463 -11.04 1.02 -16.42
N SER A 464 -11.22 1.09 -17.76
CA SER A 464 -10.45 1.98 -18.65
C SER A 464 -11.11 3.32 -18.91
N ALA A 465 -12.37 3.48 -18.53
CA ALA A 465 -13.26 4.53 -19.00
C ALA A 465 -12.86 5.96 -18.59
N SER A 466 -12.08 6.11 -17.53
CA SER A 466 -11.68 7.40 -16.96
C SER A 466 -10.18 7.49 -16.79
N LYS A 467 -9.64 8.71 -16.80
CA LYS A 467 -8.26 8.98 -16.40
C LYS A 467 -8.12 8.80 -14.91
N SER A 468 -6.97 8.27 -14.48
CA SER A 468 -6.66 8.11 -13.07
C SER A 468 -5.30 8.76 -12.76
N HIS A 469 -4.92 8.77 -11.48
CA HIS A 469 -3.57 9.18 -11.13
C HIS A 469 -2.55 8.17 -11.69
N PRO A 470 -1.39 8.58 -12.24
CA PRO A 470 -0.37 7.66 -12.75
C PRO A 470 0.16 6.66 -11.71
N ARG A 471 -0.01 6.92 -10.40
CA ARG A 471 0.36 5.98 -9.33
C ARG A 471 -0.36 4.63 -9.42
N ALA A 472 -1.57 4.58 -10.01
CA ALA A 472 -2.29 3.33 -10.28
C ALA A 472 -1.54 2.39 -11.25
N TRP A 473 -0.64 2.93 -12.06
CA TRP A 473 -0.05 2.27 -13.21
C TRP A 473 1.45 2.04 -13.09
N GLY A 474 2.17 2.88 -12.29
CA GLY A 474 3.61 2.94 -12.35
C GLY A 474 4.37 3.05 -11.04
N THR A 475 3.73 3.04 -9.87
CA THR A 475 4.39 3.26 -8.57
C THR A 475 5.64 2.41 -8.37
N PHE A 476 5.52 1.09 -8.45
CA PHE A 476 6.61 0.17 -8.14
C PHE A 476 7.71 0.19 -9.21
N THR A 477 7.33 0.31 -10.46
CA THR A 477 8.29 0.44 -11.58
C THR A 477 8.96 1.80 -11.62
N ARG A 478 8.30 2.87 -11.14
CA ARG A 478 8.91 4.18 -10.93
C ARG A 478 9.99 4.14 -9.85
N VAL A 479 9.76 3.40 -8.76
CA VAL A 479 10.80 3.18 -7.74
C VAL A 479 12.03 2.54 -8.38
N LEU A 480 11.86 1.48 -9.18
CA LEU A 480 12.96 0.77 -9.83
C LEU A 480 13.63 1.58 -10.96
N GLY A 481 12.85 2.26 -11.78
CA GLY A 481 13.33 3.05 -12.91
C GLY A 481 13.98 4.35 -12.45
N LYS A 482 13.17 5.26 -11.93
CA LYS A 482 13.61 6.60 -11.54
C LYS A 482 14.54 6.57 -10.33
N TYR A 483 14.06 6.04 -9.19
CA TYR A 483 14.76 6.24 -7.91
C TYR A 483 15.90 5.25 -7.64
N VAL A 484 15.92 4.09 -8.30
CA VAL A 484 17.06 3.15 -8.24
C VAL A 484 18.02 3.41 -9.39
N ARG A 485 17.55 3.28 -10.66
CA ARG A 485 18.44 3.31 -11.82
C ARG A 485 18.93 4.70 -12.19
N GLU A 486 18.03 5.70 -12.23
CA GLU A 486 18.35 7.04 -12.76
C GLU A 486 18.91 7.96 -11.66
N ASP A 487 18.19 8.10 -10.54
CA ASP A 487 18.53 9.06 -9.49
C ASP A 487 19.45 8.47 -8.40
N GLY A 488 19.58 7.12 -8.29
CA GLY A 488 20.42 6.48 -7.27
C GLY A 488 20.00 6.79 -5.83
N VAL A 489 18.70 7.03 -5.59
CA VAL A 489 18.15 7.33 -4.26
C VAL A 489 18.22 6.11 -3.34
N LEU A 490 17.97 4.92 -3.91
CA LEU A 490 17.99 3.61 -3.25
C LEU A 490 18.89 2.65 -4.03
N THR A 491 19.46 1.65 -3.32
CA THR A 491 19.99 0.47 -3.99
C THR A 491 18.83 -0.43 -4.46
N LEU A 492 19.10 -1.29 -5.43
CA LEU A 492 18.11 -2.24 -5.94
C LEU A 492 17.62 -3.17 -4.82
N GLU A 493 18.55 -3.68 -4.01
CA GLU A 493 18.28 -4.60 -2.92
C GLU A 493 17.39 -3.96 -1.83
N GLU A 494 17.68 -2.70 -1.49
CA GLU A 494 16.88 -1.96 -0.50
C GLU A 494 15.48 -1.66 -1.04
N ALA A 495 15.35 -1.26 -2.30
CA ALA A 495 14.05 -1.03 -2.93
C ALA A 495 13.21 -2.32 -2.94
N VAL A 496 13.79 -3.45 -3.35
CA VAL A 496 13.09 -4.75 -3.33
C VAL A 496 12.71 -5.14 -1.91
N ARG A 497 13.59 -5.00 -0.91
CA ARG A 497 13.28 -5.28 0.48
C ARG A 497 12.06 -4.49 0.98
N LYS A 498 12.00 -3.20 0.69
CA LYS A 498 10.90 -2.31 1.07
C LYS A 498 9.58 -2.67 0.38
N MET A 499 9.64 -3.12 -0.86
CA MET A 499 8.47 -3.53 -1.65
C MET A 499 8.00 -4.97 -1.36
N THR A 500 8.75 -5.75 -0.57
CA THR A 500 8.49 -7.19 -0.37
C THR A 500 8.51 -7.60 1.09
N SER A 501 9.66 -8.03 1.64
CA SER A 501 9.74 -8.59 2.99
C SER A 501 9.36 -7.59 4.09
N GLN A 502 9.73 -6.32 3.95
CA GLN A 502 9.33 -5.29 4.90
C GLN A 502 7.83 -5.11 4.93
N ALA A 503 7.19 -5.02 3.76
CA ALA A 503 5.73 -4.92 3.65
C ALA A 503 5.04 -6.17 4.22
N ALA A 504 5.53 -7.38 3.88
CA ALA A 504 4.99 -8.64 4.39
C ALA A 504 5.04 -8.72 5.92
N ILE A 505 6.22 -8.47 6.51
CA ILE A 505 6.43 -8.47 7.97
C ILE A 505 5.49 -7.48 8.64
N ARG A 506 5.28 -6.32 8.02
CA ARG A 506 4.45 -5.27 8.58
C ARG A 506 3.01 -5.69 8.82
N VAL A 507 2.43 -6.40 7.87
CA VAL A 507 1.04 -6.88 7.94
C VAL A 507 0.92 -8.33 8.42
N GLY A 508 2.00 -8.91 8.95
CA GLY A 508 1.99 -10.24 9.55
C GLY A 508 1.95 -11.40 8.54
N ILE A 509 2.28 -11.16 7.27
CA ILE A 509 2.38 -12.20 6.25
C ILE A 509 3.76 -12.87 6.37
N THR A 510 3.79 -14.18 6.62
CA THR A 510 5.02 -14.92 6.94
C THR A 510 5.50 -15.84 5.83
N ASP A 511 4.67 -16.13 4.83
CA ASP A 511 4.94 -17.10 3.77
C ASP A 511 5.29 -16.49 2.41
N ARG A 512 5.45 -15.15 2.32
CA ARG A 512 5.71 -14.35 1.11
C ARG A 512 6.77 -13.27 1.34
N GLY A 513 7.19 -12.62 0.27
CA GLY A 513 8.11 -11.48 0.33
C GLY A 513 9.60 -11.84 0.36
N LEU A 514 9.95 -13.12 0.26
CA LEU A 514 11.33 -13.61 0.16
C LEU A 514 11.47 -14.69 -0.91
N VAL A 515 12.59 -14.68 -1.65
CA VAL A 515 12.99 -15.83 -2.49
C VAL A 515 13.73 -16.82 -1.61
N ARG A 516 12.97 -17.78 -1.04
CA ARG A 516 13.48 -18.79 -0.12
C ARG A 516 12.71 -20.12 -0.28
N PRO A 517 13.35 -21.30 -0.19
CA PRO A 517 12.63 -22.56 -0.16
C PRO A 517 11.55 -22.60 0.92
N GLY A 518 10.36 -23.08 0.57
CA GLY A 518 9.17 -23.13 1.42
C GLY A 518 8.25 -21.92 1.30
N MET A 519 8.73 -20.79 0.78
CA MET A 519 7.89 -19.60 0.53
C MET A 519 6.96 -19.81 -0.67
N MET A 520 5.86 -19.08 -0.70
CA MET A 520 4.97 -19.02 -1.86
C MET A 520 5.73 -18.49 -3.08
N ALA A 521 5.46 -19.08 -4.22
CA ALA A 521 6.08 -18.68 -5.48
C ALA A 521 5.38 -17.46 -6.09
N ASP A 522 5.40 -16.36 -5.33
CA ASP A 522 5.09 -15.02 -5.80
C ASP A 522 6.41 -14.37 -6.20
N LEU A 523 6.68 -14.27 -7.50
CA LEU A 523 7.97 -13.89 -8.04
C LEU A 523 7.81 -12.92 -9.20
N VAL A 524 8.81 -12.04 -9.36
CA VAL A 524 8.95 -11.17 -10.53
C VAL A 524 10.29 -11.42 -11.23
N VAL A 525 10.26 -11.37 -12.55
CA VAL A 525 11.45 -11.33 -13.40
C VAL A 525 11.39 -10.07 -14.22
N PHE A 526 12.35 -9.18 -14.07
CA PHE A 526 12.37 -7.90 -14.78
C PHE A 526 13.75 -7.52 -15.29
N ASP A 527 13.74 -6.72 -16.34
CA ASP A 527 14.96 -6.14 -16.90
C ASP A 527 15.30 -4.84 -16.17
N PRO A 528 16.36 -4.81 -15.36
CA PRO A 528 16.74 -3.62 -14.60
C PRO A 528 17.18 -2.44 -15.47
N ALA A 529 17.53 -2.68 -16.74
CA ALA A 529 17.93 -1.62 -17.66
C ALA A 529 16.73 -0.88 -18.26
N THR A 530 15.56 -1.55 -18.35
CA THR A 530 14.39 -1.02 -19.07
C THR A 530 13.14 -0.87 -18.21
N VAL A 531 13.11 -1.44 -17.00
CA VAL A 531 11.95 -1.31 -16.11
C VAL A 531 11.65 0.17 -15.81
N ALA A 532 10.42 0.60 -16.09
CA ALA A 532 10.00 1.98 -15.90
C ALA A 532 8.48 2.12 -15.85
N ASP A 533 8.02 3.20 -15.20
CA ASP A 533 6.70 3.76 -15.41
C ASP A 533 6.69 4.58 -16.72
N VAL A 534 5.62 4.47 -17.47
CA VAL A 534 5.39 5.28 -18.69
C VAL A 534 4.10 6.10 -18.57
N ALA A 535 3.38 5.92 -17.48
CA ALA A 535 2.19 6.70 -17.15
C ALA A 535 2.59 8.12 -16.73
N THR A 536 1.92 9.13 -17.31
CA THR A 536 2.08 10.54 -16.93
C THR A 536 0.75 11.11 -16.44
N PHE A 537 0.75 12.32 -15.88
CA PHE A 537 -0.50 12.98 -15.47
C PHE A 537 -1.40 13.31 -16.66
N GLU A 538 -0.84 13.51 -17.85
CA GLU A 538 -1.57 13.78 -19.10
C GLU A 538 -2.07 12.50 -19.76
N GLN A 539 -1.28 11.42 -19.68
CA GLN A 539 -1.56 10.10 -20.26
C GLN A 539 -1.36 9.01 -19.18
N PRO A 540 -2.25 8.93 -18.19
CA PRO A 540 -2.04 8.04 -17.05
C PRO A 540 -2.31 6.56 -17.37
N ASN A 541 -3.24 6.27 -18.27
CA ASN A 541 -3.70 4.90 -18.54
C ASN A 541 -2.71 4.15 -19.44
N ARG A 542 -1.54 3.83 -18.89
CA ARG A 542 -0.47 3.11 -19.61
C ARG A 542 0.22 2.13 -18.67
N TYR A 543 0.29 0.87 -19.09
CA TYR A 543 1.00 -0.15 -18.34
C TYR A 543 2.50 0.14 -18.24
N SER A 544 3.08 -0.23 -17.11
CA SER A 544 4.53 -0.24 -16.89
C SER A 544 5.25 -1.17 -17.88
N ILE A 545 6.52 -0.89 -18.14
CA ILE A 545 7.38 -1.68 -19.02
C ILE A 545 8.51 -2.35 -18.23
N GLY A 546 9.17 -3.34 -18.84
CA GLY A 546 10.32 -4.04 -18.27
C GLY A 546 10.01 -5.22 -17.36
N MET A 547 8.77 -5.42 -16.92
CA MET A 547 8.35 -6.66 -16.25
C MET A 547 8.20 -7.78 -17.29
N ARG A 548 9.10 -8.77 -17.25
CA ARG A 548 9.12 -9.89 -18.20
C ARG A 548 8.22 -11.03 -17.78
N HIS A 549 8.31 -11.45 -16.50
CA HIS A 549 7.44 -12.48 -15.94
C HIS A 549 6.99 -12.05 -14.54
N VAL A 550 5.74 -12.34 -14.23
CA VAL A 550 5.18 -12.22 -12.89
C VAL A 550 4.45 -13.51 -12.58
N LEU A 551 4.82 -14.14 -11.49
CA LEU A 551 4.20 -15.36 -10.98
C LEU A 551 3.45 -15.03 -9.68
N VAL A 552 2.22 -15.51 -9.58
CA VAL A 552 1.41 -15.44 -8.36
C VAL A 552 1.04 -16.89 -8.00
N ASN A 553 1.34 -17.29 -6.77
CA ASN A 553 1.09 -18.65 -6.30
C ASN A 553 1.58 -19.73 -7.31
N GLY A 554 2.77 -19.51 -7.90
CA GLY A 554 3.42 -20.43 -8.85
C GLY A 554 2.88 -20.40 -10.29
N LYS A 555 1.87 -19.58 -10.60
CA LYS A 555 1.30 -19.43 -11.96
C LYS A 555 1.75 -18.13 -12.61
N SER A 556 2.14 -18.19 -13.87
CA SER A 556 2.55 -17.01 -14.63
C SER A 556 1.34 -16.16 -15.01
N VAL A 557 1.19 -15.00 -14.37
CA VAL A 557 0.15 -14.01 -14.69
C VAL A 557 0.61 -12.98 -15.71
N VAL A 558 1.94 -12.77 -15.81
CA VAL A 558 2.61 -12.09 -16.93
C VAL A 558 3.69 -13.03 -17.46
N ALA A 559 3.70 -13.26 -18.76
CA ALA A 559 4.69 -14.07 -19.46
C ALA A 559 5.23 -13.32 -20.68
N ASN A 560 6.57 -13.15 -20.75
CA ASN A 560 7.24 -12.36 -21.79
C ASN A 560 6.66 -10.94 -21.98
N GLY A 561 6.24 -10.32 -20.85
CA GLY A 561 5.64 -8.98 -20.85
C GLY A 561 4.16 -8.92 -21.23
N ALA A 562 3.52 -10.05 -21.53
CA ALA A 562 2.09 -10.12 -21.86
C ALA A 562 1.27 -10.70 -20.67
N ILE A 563 0.10 -10.13 -20.42
CA ILE A 563 -0.86 -10.62 -19.41
C ILE A 563 -1.46 -11.94 -19.90
N THR A 564 -1.51 -12.93 -19.00
CA THR A 564 -2.07 -14.26 -19.28
C THR A 564 -3.54 -14.37 -18.82
N ALA A 565 -4.14 -15.54 -19.08
CA ALA A 565 -5.48 -15.86 -18.59
C ALA A 565 -5.52 -16.39 -17.15
N GLU A 566 -4.36 -16.61 -16.51
CA GLU A 566 -4.27 -17.16 -15.15
C GLU A 566 -4.81 -16.20 -14.09
N ARG A 567 -5.55 -16.74 -13.12
CA ARG A 567 -6.16 -15.99 -12.00
C ARG A 567 -5.93 -16.74 -10.68
N PRO A 568 -4.67 -16.89 -10.24
CA PRO A 568 -4.32 -17.75 -9.10
C PRO A 568 -4.38 -17.03 -7.74
N GLY A 569 -4.76 -15.75 -7.70
CA GLY A 569 -4.81 -14.96 -6.48
C GLY A 569 -5.77 -15.52 -5.45
N ARG A 570 -5.47 -15.27 -4.19
CA ARG A 570 -6.20 -15.82 -3.03
C ARG A 570 -6.52 -14.73 -2.01
N PRO A 571 -7.62 -14.87 -1.26
CA PRO A 571 -7.81 -14.11 -0.03
C PRO A 571 -6.67 -14.39 0.95
N LEU A 572 -6.10 -13.35 1.55
CA LEU A 572 -5.13 -13.45 2.63
C LEU A 572 -5.79 -13.09 3.94
N ARG A 573 -5.64 -13.96 4.94
CA ARG A 573 -6.28 -13.78 6.24
C ARG A 573 -5.24 -13.47 7.32
N GLY A 574 -5.60 -12.52 8.20
CA GLY A 574 -4.76 -12.08 9.33
C GLY A 574 -4.64 -13.12 10.45
N ALA A 575 -3.78 -12.81 11.42
CA ALA A 575 -3.46 -13.70 12.55
C ALA A 575 -4.67 -14.08 13.42
N GLY A 576 -5.69 -13.21 13.47
CA GLY A 576 -6.93 -13.45 14.21
C GLY A 576 -7.88 -14.48 13.60
N TYR A 577 -7.64 -14.89 12.35
CA TYR A 577 -8.54 -15.79 11.61
C TYR A 577 -8.81 -17.10 12.36
N ARG A 578 -10.06 -17.48 12.40
CA ARG A 578 -10.50 -18.81 12.89
C ARG A 578 -11.38 -19.45 11.83
N ASP A 579 -11.01 -20.65 11.41
CA ASP A 579 -11.85 -21.44 10.49
C ASP A 579 -13.13 -21.83 11.23
N SER A 580 -14.26 -21.36 10.72
CA SER A 580 -15.58 -21.64 11.28
C SER A 580 -16.19 -22.94 10.80
N ARG A 581 -15.43 -23.75 10.02
CA ARG A 581 -15.86 -25.03 9.47
C ARG A 581 -15.41 -26.21 10.32
#